data_900277a129bf1555d0e456a2a568aca2
#
_entry.id   900277a129bf1555d0e456a2a568aca2
#
_cell.length_a   1.000
_cell.length_b   1.000
_cell.length_c   1.000
_cell.angle_alpha   90.00
_cell.angle_beta   90.00
_cell.angle_gamma   90.00
#
_symmetry.space_group_name_H-M   'P 1'
#
loop_
_entity.id
_entity.type
_entity.pdbx_description
1 polymer ?
#
loop_
_entity_poly.entity_id
_entity_poly.type
_entity_poly.pdbx_seq_one_letter_code
_entity_poly.pdbx_strand_id
1 'polypeptide(L)'
;HDVVVARNEVFARQGLTKDTHYIASTGIEGASACAGALVAADFLSVQGAQASSVRYLTAPGYLNPTHEYGVAFERGTAIDLPGGRHYFISGTASIDHRGQCVHEGDVETQAGRLFMNIEQLLRDGGATLRDVRYFIVYLRDVADAPVIRRYMALRFPHVPCLLTLGRVCRPQWLIEVECVAVKET
;
A
#
# COMPACT_ATOMS: atom_id res chain seq x y z
N HIS A 1 6.62 -16.49 4.25
CA HIS A 1 6.34 -17.29 3.05
C HIS A 1 5.01 -18.06 3.20
N ASP A 2 4.82 -18.80 4.27
CA ASP A 2 3.67 -19.70 4.47
C ASP A 2 2.32 -18.96 4.51
N VAL A 3 2.27 -17.77 5.11
CA VAL A 3 1.08 -16.90 5.12
C VAL A 3 0.68 -16.49 3.70
N VAL A 4 1.64 -16.15 2.85
CA VAL A 4 1.38 -15.77 1.45
C VAL A 4 0.84 -16.96 0.65
N VAL A 5 1.42 -18.14 0.84
CA VAL A 5 0.95 -19.38 0.19
C VAL A 5 -0.49 -19.69 0.62
N ALA A 6 -0.75 -19.74 1.92
CA ALA A 6 -2.09 -20.02 2.45
C ALA A 6 -3.14 -18.99 1.98
N ARG A 7 -2.77 -17.70 1.95
CA ARG A 7 -3.65 -16.65 1.43
C ARG A 7 -3.95 -16.85 -0.06
N ASN A 8 -2.94 -17.14 -0.86
CA ASN A 8 -3.11 -17.35 -2.30
C ASN A 8 -4.03 -18.55 -2.60
N GLU A 9 -3.94 -19.63 -1.82
CA GLU A 9 -4.84 -20.77 -1.93
C GLU A 9 -6.29 -20.41 -1.58
N VAL A 10 -6.50 -19.62 -0.52
CA VAL A 10 -7.85 -19.12 -0.16
C VAL A 10 -8.39 -18.21 -1.25
N PHE A 11 -7.58 -17.29 -1.75
CA PHE A 11 -7.96 -16.37 -2.83
C PHE A 11 -8.38 -17.13 -4.08
N ALA A 12 -7.60 -18.11 -4.52
CA ALA A 12 -7.93 -18.93 -5.69
C ALA A 12 -9.28 -19.65 -5.52
N ARG A 13 -9.56 -20.21 -4.33
CA ARG A 13 -10.86 -20.85 -4.01
C ARG A 13 -12.03 -19.88 -4.04
N GLN A 14 -11.79 -18.59 -3.79
CA GLN A 14 -12.78 -17.53 -3.82
C GLN A 14 -12.86 -16.83 -5.20
N GLY A 15 -12.14 -17.31 -6.21
CA GLY A 15 -12.12 -16.71 -7.54
C GLY A 15 -11.30 -15.42 -7.64
N LEU A 16 -10.49 -15.11 -6.61
CA LEU A 16 -9.56 -13.98 -6.63
C LEU A 16 -8.24 -14.44 -7.27
N THR A 17 -8.04 -14.10 -8.52
CA THR A 17 -6.93 -14.56 -9.35
C THR A 17 -6.36 -13.40 -10.18
N LYS A 18 -5.24 -13.63 -10.86
CA LYS A 18 -4.65 -12.66 -11.80
C LYS A 18 -5.57 -12.32 -12.99
N ASP A 19 -6.53 -13.20 -13.31
CA ASP A 19 -7.45 -13.04 -14.44
C ASP A 19 -8.77 -12.36 -14.02
N THR A 20 -8.97 -12.18 -12.73
CA THR A 20 -10.10 -11.43 -12.14
C THR A 20 -9.59 -10.17 -11.43
N HIS A 21 -9.38 -10.26 -10.15
CA HIS A 21 -8.78 -9.22 -9.31
C HIS A 21 -8.33 -9.83 -7.97
N TYR A 22 -7.54 -9.06 -7.24
CA TYR A 22 -7.24 -9.33 -5.84
C TYR A 22 -7.88 -8.24 -4.95
N ILE A 23 -7.51 -8.20 -3.69
CA ILE A 23 -7.85 -7.13 -2.75
C ILE A 23 -6.63 -6.23 -2.51
N ALA A 24 -6.85 -4.94 -2.24
CA ALA A 24 -5.80 -4.09 -1.74
C ALA A 24 -5.37 -4.57 -0.35
N SER A 25 -4.08 -4.70 -0.12
CA SER A 25 -3.57 -5.19 1.18
C SER A 25 -2.13 -4.75 1.42
N THR A 26 -1.79 -4.61 2.72
CA THR A 26 -0.43 -4.37 3.19
C THR A 26 -0.03 -5.53 4.11
N GLY A 27 1.16 -6.06 3.92
CA GLY A 27 1.72 -7.13 4.74
C GLY A 27 3.01 -6.67 5.40
N ILE A 28 3.03 -6.59 6.72
CA ILE A 28 4.17 -6.11 7.51
C ILE A 28 4.52 -7.14 8.58
N GLU A 29 5.80 -7.37 8.80
CA GLU A 29 6.28 -8.12 9.97
C GLU A 29 6.27 -7.20 11.19
N GLY A 30 5.52 -7.58 12.21
CA GLY A 30 5.39 -6.80 13.44
C GLY A 30 4.97 -7.68 14.62
N ALA A 31 4.87 -7.07 15.79
CA ALA A 31 4.34 -7.74 16.97
C ALA A 31 2.80 -7.70 16.98
N SER A 32 2.17 -8.83 17.27
CA SER A 32 0.75 -8.88 17.52
C SER A 32 0.42 -8.40 18.95
N ALA A 33 -0.69 -7.68 19.11
CA ALA A 33 -1.24 -7.33 20.42
C ALA A 33 -1.73 -8.59 21.19
N CYS A 34 -2.03 -9.68 20.49
CA CYS A 34 -2.42 -10.95 21.09
C CYS A 34 -1.18 -11.81 21.32
N ALA A 35 -0.88 -12.13 22.58
CA ALA A 35 0.23 -13.01 22.93
C ALA A 35 0.07 -14.39 22.25
N GLY A 36 1.14 -14.85 21.58
CA GLY A 36 1.17 -16.14 20.89
C GLY A 36 0.50 -16.16 19.51
N ALA A 37 -0.11 -15.06 19.04
CA ALA A 37 -0.61 -14.98 17.68
C ALA A 37 0.55 -14.79 16.70
N LEU A 38 0.66 -15.69 15.72
CA LEU A 38 1.68 -15.64 14.67
C LEU A 38 1.27 -14.72 13.51
N VAL A 39 -0.04 -14.47 13.36
CA VAL A 39 -0.61 -13.61 12.33
C VAL A 39 -1.77 -12.84 12.94
N ALA A 40 -1.85 -11.55 12.64
CA ALA A 40 -3.03 -10.72 12.87
C ALA A 40 -3.45 -10.10 11.54
N ALA A 41 -4.74 -9.91 11.34
CA ALA A 41 -5.27 -9.28 10.14
C ALA A 41 -6.48 -8.42 10.46
N ASP A 42 -6.48 -7.20 9.94
CA ASP A 42 -7.62 -6.30 9.95
C ASP A 42 -8.26 -6.28 8.57
N PHE A 43 -9.58 -6.26 8.51
CA PHE A 43 -10.34 -6.26 7.27
C PHE A 43 -11.30 -5.09 7.23
N LEU A 44 -11.34 -4.41 6.09
CA LEU A 44 -12.40 -3.49 5.73
C LEU A 44 -13.28 -4.15 4.66
N SER A 45 -14.58 -4.26 4.94
CA SER A 45 -15.56 -4.78 4.00
C SER A 45 -16.67 -3.78 3.76
N VAL A 46 -17.12 -3.66 2.51
CA VAL A 46 -18.22 -2.80 2.11
C VAL A 46 -19.37 -3.66 1.63
N GLN A 47 -20.44 -3.74 2.43
CA GLN A 47 -21.63 -4.53 2.10
C GLN A 47 -22.42 -3.84 0.96
N GLY A 48 -22.88 -4.64 0.01
CA GLY A 48 -23.76 -4.17 -1.08
C GLY A 48 -23.02 -3.38 -2.18
N ALA A 49 -21.69 -3.33 -2.14
CA ALA A 49 -20.92 -2.69 -3.21
C ALA A 49 -21.18 -3.35 -4.56
N GLN A 50 -21.46 -2.55 -5.58
CA GLN A 50 -21.62 -3.02 -6.95
C GLN A 50 -20.25 -3.09 -7.63
N ALA A 51 -20.03 -4.09 -8.47
CA ALA A 51 -18.77 -4.21 -9.22
C ALA A 51 -18.43 -2.94 -10.03
N SER A 52 -19.44 -2.26 -10.55
CA SER A 52 -19.29 -0.99 -11.31
C SER A 52 -18.81 0.19 -10.46
N SER A 53 -18.95 0.12 -9.12
CA SER A 53 -18.47 1.16 -8.20
C SER A 53 -17.02 0.93 -7.77
N VAL A 54 -16.41 -0.20 -8.14
CA VAL A 54 -15.05 -0.57 -7.74
C VAL A 54 -14.10 -0.44 -8.93
N ARG A 55 -12.93 0.13 -8.69
CA ARG A 55 -11.83 0.23 -9.66
C ARG A 55 -10.53 -0.25 -9.03
N TYR A 56 -9.82 -1.11 -9.73
CA TYR A 56 -8.48 -1.58 -9.36
C TYR A 56 -7.44 -0.67 -10.00
N LEU A 57 -6.56 -0.10 -9.16
CA LEU A 57 -5.64 0.95 -9.57
C LEU A 57 -4.33 0.37 -10.09
N THR A 58 -3.85 0.91 -11.19
CA THR A 58 -2.60 0.49 -11.84
C THR A 58 -1.71 1.68 -12.15
N ALA A 59 -0.41 1.44 -12.30
CA ALA A 59 0.54 2.45 -12.72
C ALA A 59 1.66 1.80 -13.56
N PRO A 60 1.36 1.26 -14.76
CA PRO A 60 2.26 0.36 -15.49
C PRO A 60 3.61 0.99 -15.88
N GLY A 61 3.69 2.31 -15.98
CA GLY A 61 4.97 3.03 -16.20
C GLY A 61 5.84 3.17 -14.94
N TYR A 62 5.30 2.84 -13.76
CA TYR A 62 5.94 3.03 -12.45
C TYR A 62 6.00 1.76 -11.61
N LEU A 63 5.00 0.90 -11.72
CA LEU A 63 4.82 -0.31 -10.93
C LEU A 63 4.43 -1.47 -11.84
N ASN A 64 5.00 -2.65 -11.61
CA ASN A 64 4.58 -3.87 -12.25
C ASN A 64 3.37 -4.52 -11.54
N PRO A 65 2.62 -5.40 -12.22
CA PRO A 65 1.61 -6.24 -11.59
C PRO A 65 2.21 -7.12 -10.49
N THR A 66 1.49 -7.28 -9.38
CA THR A 66 2.00 -7.97 -8.20
C THR A 66 2.20 -9.47 -8.41
N HIS A 67 1.38 -10.09 -9.23
CA HIS A 67 1.48 -11.51 -9.55
C HIS A 67 2.77 -11.90 -10.29
N GLU A 68 3.47 -10.94 -10.94
CA GLU A 68 4.75 -11.20 -11.61
C GLU A 68 5.88 -11.61 -10.64
N TYR A 69 5.75 -11.29 -9.35
CA TYR A 69 6.71 -11.71 -8.32
C TYR A 69 6.09 -12.57 -7.22
N GLY A 70 4.98 -13.26 -7.56
CA GLY A 70 4.42 -14.35 -6.76
C GLY A 70 3.56 -13.92 -5.57
N VAL A 71 3.08 -12.68 -5.54
CA VAL A 71 2.15 -12.22 -4.50
C VAL A 71 0.80 -11.82 -5.10
N ALA A 72 -0.26 -11.97 -4.31
CA ALA A 72 -1.63 -11.76 -4.71
C ALA A 72 -2.24 -10.59 -3.92
N PHE A 73 -2.14 -9.38 -4.49
CA PHE A 73 -2.82 -8.19 -3.98
C PHE A 73 -2.96 -7.14 -5.08
N GLU A 74 -3.93 -6.21 -4.95
CA GLU A 74 -4.02 -5.04 -5.80
C GLU A 74 -3.11 -3.92 -5.26
N ARG A 75 -2.50 -3.14 -6.15
CA ARG A 75 -1.71 -1.95 -5.78
C ARG A 75 -2.55 -0.89 -5.08
N GLY A 76 -3.82 -0.85 -5.41
CA GLY A 76 -4.82 -0.03 -4.77
C GLY A 76 -6.20 -0.34 -5.33
N THR A 77 -7.22 -0.02 -4.53
CA THR A 77 -8.62 -0.15 -4.91
C THR A 77 -9.34 1.14 -4.63
N ALA A 78 -10.10 1.64 -5.59
CA ALA A 78 -11.01 2.76 -5.41
C ALA A 78 -12.45 2.25 -5.40
N ILE A 79 -13.30 2.86 -4.56
CA ILE A 79 -14.71 2.51 -4.45
C ILE A 79 -15.55 3.78 -4.26
N ASP A 80 -16.68 3.85 -4.97
CA ASP A 80 -17.66 4.91 -4.79
C ASP A 80 -18.51 4.61 -3.56
N LEU A 81 -18.45 5.51 -2.57
CA LEU A 81 -19.24 5.46 -1.34
C LEU A 81 -20.02 6.78 -1.18
N PRO A 82 -21.05 6.83 -0.29
CA PRO A 82 -21.70 8.08 0.04
C PRO A 82 -20.67 9.13 0.50
N GLY A 83 -20.68 10.30 -0.14
CA GLY A 83 -19.73 11.40 0.15
C GLY A 83 -18.50 11.44 -0.73
N GLY A 84 -18.26 10.46 -1.60
CA GLY A 84 -17.16 10.52 -2.56
C GLY A 84 -16.52 9.17 -2.88
N ARG A 85 -15.50 9.24 -3.72
CA ARG A 85 -14.70 8.07 -4.05
C ARG A 85 -13.57 7.88 -3.05
N HIS A 86 -13.50 6.71 -2.44
CA HIS A 86 -12.47 6.30 -1.50
C HIS A 86 -11.40 5.48 -2.21
N TYR A 87 -10.14 5.72 -1.88
CA TYR A 87 -8.98 5.05 -2.45
C TYR A 87 -8.18 4.39 -1.33
N PHE A 88 -7.97 3.09 -1.43
CA PHE A 88 -7.18 2.29 -0.51
C PHE A 88 -5.91 1.88 -1.24
N ILE A 89 -4.81 2.54 -0.93
CA ILE A 89 -3.49 2.26 -1.53
C ILE A 89 -2.75 1.28 -0.64
N SER A 90 -2.41 0.15 -1.21
CA SER A 90 -1.62 -0.90 -0.55
C SER A 90 -0.21 -0.45 -0.23
N GLY A 91 0.45 -1.17 0.67
CA GLY A 91 1.85 -0.98 0.96
C GLY A 91 2.68 -0.82 -0.30
N THR A 92 3.28 0.34 -0.45
CA THR A 92 4.06 0.76 -1.63
C THR A 92 5.47 1.10 -1.19
N ALA A 93 6.46 0.55 -1.89
CA ALA A 93 7.89 0.76 -1.64
C ALA A 93 8.58 1.45 -2.82
N SER A 94 9.87 1.73 -2.65
CA SER A 94 10.73 2.30 -3.69
C SER A 94 11.10 1.24 -4.73
N ILE A 95 10.21 1.01 -5.70
CA ILE A 95 10.42 0.11 -6.83
C ILE A 95 10.17 0.81 -8.16
N ASP A 96 10.73 0.24 -9.21
CA ASP A 96 10.48 0.66 -10.60
C ASP A 96 9.36 -0.20 -11.25
N HIS A 97 9.10 0.06 -12.53
CA HIS A 97 8.11 -0.67 -13.35
C HIS A 97 8.46 -2.15 -13.59
N ARG A 98 9.64 -2.61 -13.21
CA ARG A 98 10.07 -4.02 -13.25
C ARG A 98 10.01 -4.67 -11.87
N GLY A 99 9.56 -3.94 -10.84
CA GLY A 99 9.52 -4.40 -9.46
C GLY A 99 10.90 -4.48 -8.80
N GLN A 100 11.93 -3.83 -9.39
CA GLN A 100 13.25 -3.77 -8.81
C GLN A 100 13.32 -2.65 -7.78
N CYS A 101 13.99 -2.93 -6.64
CA CYS A 101 14.28 -1.89 -5.66
C CYS A 101 15.16 -0.80 -6.30
N VAL A 102 14.84 0.45 -6.07
CA VAL A 102 15.67 1.59 -6.49
C VAL A 102 16.03 2.44 -5.28
N HIS A 103 17.17 3.13 -5.36
CA HIS A 103 17.72 3.96 -4.27
C HIS A 103 18.04 3.18 -2.99
N GLU A 104 18.67 2.00 -3.15
CA GLU A 104 19.09 1.17 -2.01
C GLU A 104 19.99 1.96 -1.04
N GLY A 105 19.75 1.81 0.25
CA GLY A 105 20.54 2.45 1.32
C GLY A 105 20.21 3.94 1.57
N ASP A 106 19.30 4.55 0.83
CA ASP A 106 18.90 5.95 0.99
C ASP A 106 17.39 6.07 1.25
N VAL A 107 17.01 6.18 2.51
CA VAL A 107 15.60 6.21 2.94
C VAL A 107 14.85 7.45 2.43
N GLU A 108 15.51 8.61 2.35
CA GLU A 108 14.87 9.85 1.88
C GLU A 108 14.56 9.78 0.38
N THR A 109 15.50 9.29 -0.41
CA THR A 109 15.29 9.09 -1.86
C THR A 109 14.30 7.95 -2.12
N GLN A 110 14.31 6.87 -1.30
CA GLN A 110 13.26 5.84 -1.35
C GLN A 110 11.89 6.45 -1.06
N ALA A 111 11.74 7.31 -0.06
CA ALA A 111 10.49 8.02 0.21
C ALA A 111 10.04 8.83 -1.02
N GLY A 112 10.93 9.59 -1.65
CA GLY A 112 10.63 10.33 -2.87
C GLY A 112 10.05 9.44 -3.97
N ARG A 113 10.68 8.29 -4.22
CA ARG A 113 10.24 7.33 -5.25
C ARG A 113 8.90 6.69 -4.93
N LEU A 114 8.70 6.20 -3.70
CA LEU A 114 7.45 5.57 -3.32
C LEU A 114 6.26 6.55 -3.39
N PHE A 115 6.43 7.83 -3.01
CA PHE A 115 5.37 8.83 -3.15
C PHE A 115 5.05 9.15 -4.61
N MET A 116 6.02 9.08 -5.52
CA MET A 116 5.74 9.12 -6.97
C MET A 116 4.88 7.92 -7.40
N ASN A 117 5.18 6.72 -6.92
CA ASN A 117 4.40 5.52 -7.20
C ASN A 117 2.95 5.65 -6.69
N ILE A 118 2.76 6.11 -5.44
CA ILE A 118 1.43 6.37 -4.86
C ILE A 118 0.67 7.42 -5.66
N GLU A 119 1.33 8.51 -6.04
CA GLU A 119 0.69 9.56 -6.84
C GLU A 119 0.17 9.05 -8.18
N GLN A 120 0.92 8.16 -8.86
CA GLN A 120 0.48 7.60 -10.12
C GLN A 120 -0.72 6.65 -9.95
N LEU A 121 -0.75 5.86 -8.88
CA LEU A 121 -1.92 5.04 -8.55
C LEU A 121 -3.16 5.91 -8.29
N LEU A 122 -3.01 6.97 -7.50
CA LEU A 122 -4.11 7.90 -7.24
C LEU A 122 -4.60 8.58 -8.54
N ARG A 123 -3.68 9.02 -9.41
CA ARG A 123 -4.00 9.63 -10.71
C ARG A 123 -4.74 8.68 -11.65
N ASP A 124 -4.41 7.40 -11.66
CA ASP A 124 -5.15 6.39 -12.41
C ASP A 124 -6.62 6.34 -11.97
N GLY A 125 -6.89 6.47 -10.68
CA GLY A 125 -8.24 6.56 -10.12
C GLY A 125 -8.90 7.95 -10.24
N GLY A 126 -8.16 8.98 -10.71
CA GLY A 126 -8.66 10.37 -10.82
C GLY A 126 -8.45 11.20 -9.55
N ALA A 127 -7.63 10.74 -8.60
CA ALA A 127 -7.26 11.49 -7.38
C ALA A 127 -5.79 11.97 -7.43
N THR A 128 -5.36 12.62 -6.38
CA THR A 128 -4.00 13.14 -6.19
C THR A 128 -3.55 12.97 -4.74
N LEU A 129 -2.28 13.25 -4.44
CA LEU A 129 -1.78 13.27 -3.06
C LEU A 129 -2.49 14.32 -2.16
N ARG A 130 -3.18 15.31 -2.73
CA ARG A 130 -3.97 16.29 -1.97
C ARG A 130 -5.26 15.71 -1.39
N ASP A 131 -5.75 14.60 -1.96
CA ASP A 131 -6.96 13.92 -1.53
C ASP A 131 -6.68 12.93 -0.40
N VAL A 132 -5.40 12.71 -0.03
CA VAL A 132 -5.01 11.77 1.03
C VAL A 132 -5.48 12.28 2.39
N ARG A 133 -6.12 11.38 3.15
CA ARG A 133 -6.65 11.65 4.48
C ARG A 133 -5.68 11.24 5.59
N TYR A 134 -4.90 10.19 5.38
CA TYR A 134 -3.82 9.79 6.28
C TYR A 134 -2.81 8.87 5.59
N PHE A 135 -1.61 8.81 6.18
CA PHE A 135 -0.56 7.86 5.82
C PHE A 135 -0.24 6.95 7.01
N ILE A 136 0.04 5.68 6.72
CA ILE A 136 0.77 4.79 7.63
C ILE A 136 2.12 4.51 6.99
N VAL A 137 3.17 4.86 7.70
CA VAL A 137 4.56 4.76 7.25
C VAL A 137 5.27 3.71 8.09
N TYR A 138 5.76 2.68 7.45
CA TYR A 138 6.51 1.60 8.05
C TYR A 138 7.99 1.79 7.78
N LEU A 139 8.79 1.87 8.84
CA LEU A 139 10.25 1.95 8.76
C LEU A 139 10.88 0.64 9.20
N ARG A 140 11.89 0.22 8.46
CA ARG A 140 12.70 -0.94 8.84
C ARG A 140 13.58 -0.66 10.04
N ASP A 141 14.14 0.55 10.14
CA ASP A 141 15.04 0.99 11.19
C ASP A 141 14.53 2.27 11.86
N VAL A 142 14.58 2.30 13.18
CA VAL A 142 14.23 3.49 13.98
C VAL A 142 15.17 4.67 13.72
N ALA A 143 16.40 4.41 13.31
CA ALA A 143 17.38 5.44 12.96
C ALA A 143 16.92 6.34 11.80
N ASP A 144 16.06 5.83 10.91
CA ASP A 144 15.51 6.58 9.78
C ASP A 144 14.35 7.53 10.19
N ALA A 145 13.79 7.34 11.38
CA ALA A 145 12.61 8.09 11.82
C ALA A 145 12.79 9.63 11.83
N PRO A 146 13.92 10.21 12.24
CA PRO A 146 14.11 11.67 12.20
C PRO A 146 14.07 12.23 10.77
N VAL A 147 14.67 11.53 9.80
CA VAL A 147 14.71 11.92 8.40
C VAL A 147 13.31 11.91 7.81
N ILE A 148 12.57 10.81 8.02
CA ILE A 148 11.23 10.65 7.46
C ILE A 148 10.21 11.55 8.16
N ARG A 149 10.31 11.80 9.47
CA ARG A 149 9.48 12.82 10.15
C ARG A 149 9.63 14.19 9.52
N ARG A 150 10.88 14.61 9.24
CA ARG A 150 11.15 15.88 8.57
C ARG A 150 10.59 15.89 7.15
N TYR A 151 10.80 14.82 6.37
CA TYR A 151 10.27 14.68 5.02
C TYR A 151 8.74 14.82 5.00
N MET A 152 8.04 14.10 5.88
CA MET A 152 6.58 14.14 5.96
C MET A 152 6.06 15.52 6.39
N ALA A 153 6.68 16.14 7.38
CA ALA A 153 6.30 17.48 7.86
C ALA A 153 6.46 18.56 6.79
N LEU A 154 7.48 18.48 5.95
CA LEU A 154 7.71 19.43 4.86
C LEU A 154 6.77 19.20 3.67
N ARG A 155 6.53 17.96 3.32
CA ARG A 155 5.78 17.60 2.11
C ARG A 155 4.27 17.48 2.34
N PHE A 156 3.87 17.05 3.53
CA PHE A 156 2.48 16.76 3.89
C PHE A 156 2.11 17.36 5.25
N PRO A 157 2.28 18.68 5.48
CA PRO A 157 2.20 19.28 6.81
C PRO A 157 0.81 19.17 7.46
N HIS A 158 -0.24 18.92 6.68
CA HIS A 158 -1.63 18.87 7.14
C HIS A 158 -2.24 17.46 7.06
N VAL A 159 -1.49 16.46 6.64
CA VAL A 159 -1.99 15.09 6.51
C VAL A 159 -1.54 14.27 7.72
N PRO A 160 -2.46 13.69 8.50
CA PRO A 160 -2.12 12.78 9.58
C PRO A 160 -1.19 11.66 9.10
N CYS A 161 -0.15 11.40 9.88
CA CYS A 161 0.83 10.38 9.56
C CYS A 161 1.17 9.56 10.82
N LEU A 162 0.89 8.26 10.76
CA LEU A 162 1.39 7.30 11.74
C LEU A 162 2.73 6.75 11.24
N LEU A 163 3.80 7.00 11.99
CA LEU A 163 5.11 6.44 11.74
C LEU A 163 5.35 5.28 12.72
N THR A 164 5.57 4.09 12.20
CA THR A 164 5.75 2.87 12.98
C THR A 164 6.94 2.04 12.50
N LEU A 165 7.45 1.17 13.37
CA LEU A 165 8.45 0.18 12.99
C LEU A 165 7.75 -1.07 12.46
N GLY A 166 8.25 -1.59 11.35
CA GLY A 166 7.79 -2.83 10.78
C GLY A 166 8.77 -3.33 9.72
N ARG A 167 9.15 -4.59 9.79
CA ARG A 167 9.96 -5.15 8.72
C ARG A 167 9.10 -5.32 7.47
N VAL A 168 9.48 -4.56 6.46
CA VAL A 168 8.89 -4.61 5.13
C VAL A 168 9.44 -5.81 4.35
N CYS A 169 8.71 -6.26 3.33
CA CYS A 169 8.87 -7.57 2.69
C CYS A 169 10.28 -7.86 2.12
N ARG A 170 11.03 -6.84 1.69
CA ARG A 170 12.37 -7.04 1.11
C ARG A 170 13.43 -6.30 1.93
N PRO A 171 14.62 -6.89 2.15
CA PRO A 171 15.67 -6.27 2.96
C PRO A 171 16.16 -4.93 2.43
N GLN A 172 16.10 -4.68 1.12
CA GLN A 172 16.52 -3.42 0.48
C GLN A 172 15.52 -2.28 0.68
N TRP A 173 14.26 -2.60 1.05
CA TRP A 173 13.26 -1.59 1.34
C TRP A 173 13.44 -1.07 2.76
N LEU A 174 13.75 0.21 2.90
CA LEU A 174 13.93 0.87 4.19
C LEU A 174 12.60 1.46 4.69
N ILE A 175 11.69 1.74 3.76
CA ILE A 175 10.40 2.38 4.01
C ILE A 175 9.33 1.78 3.12
N GLU A 176 8.12 1.64 3.65
CA GLU A 176 6.90 1.31 2.94
C GLU A 176 5.77 2.21 3.43
N VAL A 177 4.85 2.59 2.57
CA VAL A 177 3.73 3.47 2.91
C VAL A 177 2.44 2.93 2.33
N GLU A 178 1.41 2.92 3.15
CA GLU A 178 0.01 2.80 2.71
C GLU A 178 -0.75 4.07 3.02
N CYS A 179 -1.83 4.32 2.31
CA CYS A 179 -2.68 5.48 2.58
C CYS A 179 -4.13 5.27 2.17
N VAL A 180 -4.98 6.09 2.75
CA VAL A 180 -6.36 6.26 2.31
C VAL A 180 -6.53 7.68 1.79
N ALA A 181 -7.12 7.79 0.59
CA ALA A 181 -7.54 9.07 0.02
C ALA A 181 -9.05 9.10 -0.19
N VAL A 182 -9.64 10.29 -0.18
CA VAL A 182 -11.05 10.51 -0.45
C VAL A 182 -11.20 11.73 -1.33
N LYS A 183 -11.78 11.53 -2.50
CA LYS A 183 -12.16 12.60 -3.41
C LYS A 183 -13.66 12.81 -3.32
N GLU A 184 -14.04 13.94 -2.77
CA GLU A 184 -15.45 14.35 -2.69
C GLU A 184 -16.04 14.56 -4.08
N THR A 185 -17.29 14.20 -4.28
CA THR A 185 -18.05 14.39 -5.54
C THR A 185 -18.80 15.71 -5.53
#